data_1676aa4297db646a7fe8d109f839bb9c
#
_entry.id   1676aa4297db646a7fe8d109f839bb9c
#
_cell.length_a   1.000
_cell.length_b   1.000
_cell.length_c   1.000
_cell.angle_alpha   90.00
_cell.angle_beta   90.00
_cell.angle_gamma   90.00
#
_symmetry.space_group_name_H-M   'P 1'
#
loop_
_entity.id
_entity.type
_entity.pdbx_description
1 polymer ?
#
loop_
_entity_poly.entity_id
_entity_poly.type
_entity_poly.pdbx_seq_one_letter_code
_entity_poly.pdbx_strand_id
1 'polypeptide(L)'
;MVTVKVGAEAFQRAASLYIRFHVFVLERGIDRADEFDSHDEKGTVYAVAYDGKQPVSTGRFLPESRDVARLTRIATLKDYRGHGYGAQVIAALEDYAKTAGYQTLVIHSELSAKTFYESVGYHPVGSIYIEDGVRCQSLEKQLI
;
A
#
# COMPACT_ATOMS: atom_id res chain seq x y z
N MET A 1 0.67 -21.21 -4.58
CA MET A 1 -0.55 -20.40 -4.40
C MET A 1 -0.26 -19.23 -3.48
N VAL A 2 -0.74 -18.07 -3.83
CA VAL A 2 -0.54 -16.86 -3.02
C VAL A 2 -1.77 -16.63 -2.15
N THR A 3 -1.54 -16.34 -0.87
CA THR A 3 -2.59 -15.96 0.08
C THR A 3 -2.31 -14.58 0.63
N VAL A 4 -3.36 -13.78 0.87
CA VAL A 4 -3.23 -12.44 1.42
C VAL A 4 -3.72 -12.44 2.86
N LYS A 5 -2.91 -11.88 3.76
CA LYS A 5 -3.28 -11.68 5.17
C LYS A 5 -3.27 -10.20 5.51
N VAL A 6 -4.23 -9.77 6.30
CA VAL A 6 -4.32 -8.40 6.82
C VAL A 6 -4.26 -8.45 8.33
N GLY A 7 -3.39 -7.66 8.93
CA GLY A 7 -3.28 -7.62 10.38
C GLY A 7 -2.13 -6.76 10.86
N ALA A 8 -1.97 -6.72 12.19
CA ALA A 8 -0.98 -5.89 12.87
C ALA A 8 0.06 -6.73 13.64
N GLU A 9 0.14 -8.01 13.37
CA GLU A 9 1.12 -8.88 14.02
C GLU A 9 2.55 -8.50 13.66
N ALA A 10 3.49 -8.80 14.54
CA ALA A 10 4.90 -8.47 14.32
C ALA A 10 5.45 -9.09 13.03
N PHE A 11 5.03 -10.31 12.67
CA PHE A 11 5.49 -10.92 11.44
C PHE A 11 4.94 -10.23 10.19
N GLN A 12 3.74 -9.67 10.26
CA GLN A 12 3.17 -8.86 9.17
C GLN A 12 4.00 -7.60 8.94
N ARG A 13 4.33 -6.90 10.02
CA ARG A 13 5.19 -5.71 9.92
C ARG A 13 6.56 -6.07 9.35
N ALA A 14 7.17 -7.14 9.84
CA ALA A 14 8.48 -7.59 9.35
C ALA A 14 8.43 -7.94 7.86
N ALA A 15 7.39 -8.65 7.41
CA ALA A 15 7.22 -9.02 6.01
C ALA A 15 7.03 -7.79 5.12
N SER A 16 6.22 -6.82 5.56
CA SER A 16 6.01 -5.56 4.82
C SER A 16 7.32 -4.77 4.70
N LEU A 17 8.06 -4.63 5.80
CA LEU A 17 9.35 -3.92 5.80
C LEU A 17 10.36 -4.63 4.89
N TYR A 18 10.39 -5.94 4.86
CA TYR A 18 11.25 -6.74 3.99
C TYR A 18 10.98 -6.43 2.51
N ILE A 19 9.72 -6.47 2.09
CA ILE A 19 9.34 -6.18 0.71
C ILE A 19 9.74 -4.74 0.35
N ARG A 20 9.46 -3.80 1.23
CA ARG A 20 9.73 -2.38 1.00
C ARG A 20 11.23 -2.09 0.95
N PHE A 21 12.02 -2.79 1.74
CA PHE A 21 13.46 -2.67 1.67
C PHE A 21 13.98 -3.08 0.28
N HIS A 22 13.50 -4.21 -0.23
CA HIS A 22 13.89 -4.68 -1.56
C HIS A 22 13.42 -3.75 -2.68
N VAL A 23 12.18 -3.29 -2.64
CA VAL A 23 11.60 -2.49 -3.73
C VAL A 23 12.07 -1.04 -3.67
N PHE A 24 11.97 -0.40 -2.51
CA PHE A 24 12.21 1.04 -2.42
C PHE A 24 13.67 1.37 -2.15
N VAL A 25 14.33 0.62 -1.29
CA VAL A 25 15.73 0.90 -0.94
C VAL A 25 16.69 0.30 -1.95
N LEU A 26 16.62 -1.00 -2.20
CA LEU A 26 17.58 -1.68 -3.07
C LEU A 26 17.32 -1.44 -4.55
N GLU A 27 16.08 -1.53 -4.99
CA GLU A 27 15.74 -1.39 -6.41
C GLU A 27 15.64 0.06 -6.83
N ARG A 28 14.90 0.91 -6.09
CA ARG A 28 14.66 2.30 -6.46
C ARG A 28 15.69 3.28 -5.88
N GLY A 29 16.53 2.85 -4.96
CA GLY A 29 17.60 3.66 -4.40
C GLY A 29 17.14 4.73 -3.39
N ILE A 30 15.94 4.59 -2.82
CA ILE A 30 15.45 5.48 -1.78
C ILE A 30 16.28 5.22 -0.51
N ASP A 31 16.69 6.30 0.18
CA ASP A 31 17.43 6.17 1.42
C ASP A 31 16.59 5.39 2.44
N ARG A 32 17.20 4.38 3.07
CA ARG A 32 16.49 3.55 4.05
C ARG A 32 15.91 4.36 5.21
N ALA A 33 16.57 5.47 5.58
CA ALA A 33 16.09 6.34 6.64
C ALA A 33 14.80 7.08 6.25
N ASP A 34 14.55 7.26 4.95
CA ASP A 34 13.36 7.93 4.45
C ASP A 34 12.20 6.95 4.18
N GLU A 35 12.53 5.70 3.83
CA GLU A 35 11.50 4.71 3.51
C GLU A 35 10.71 4.29 4.75
N PHE A 36 11.40 4.05 5.86
CA PHE A 36 10.78 3.59 7.10
C PHE A 36 10.53 4.77 8.02
N ASP A 37 9.30 4.92 8.48
CA ASP A 37 8.87 6.10 9.23
C ASP A 37 8.19 5.74 10.56
N SER A 38 7.75 6.75 11.31
CA SER A 38 7.13 6.55 12.62
C SER A 38 5.78 5.82 12.57
N HIS A 39 5.18 5.69 11.38
CA HIS A 39 3.96 4.91 11.22
C HIS A 39 4.21 3.40 11.20
N ASP A 40 5.46 2.97 11.06
CA ASP A 40 5.83 1.56 11.14
C ASP A 40 6.03 1.17 12.60
N GLU A 41 4.92 1.11 13.32
CA GLU A 41 4.91 0.89 14.76
C GLU A 41 3.98 -0.25 15.14
N LYS A 42 3.99 -0.63 16.43
CA LYS A 42 3.07 -1.63 16.96
C LYS A 42 1.63 -1.15 16.74
N GLY A 43 0.78 -2.02 16.21
CA GLY A 43 -0.62 -1.73 15.92
C GLY A 43 -0.90 -1.27 14.51
N THR A 44 0.10 -0.89 13.73
CA THR A 44 -0.09 -0.55 12.32
C THR A 44 -0.54 -1.78 11.53
N VAL A 45 -1.56 -1.61 10.71
CA VAL A 45 -2.14 -2.70 9.90
C VAL A 45 -1.47 -2.74 8.54
N TYR A 46 -1.08 -3.95 8.15
CA TYR A 46 -0.51 -4.23 6.84
C TYR A 46 -1.28 -5.34 6.15
N ALA A 47 -1.41 -5.27 4.83
CA ALA A 47 -1.75 -6.43 4.03
C ALA A 47 -0.46 -6.97 3.43
N VAL A 48 -0.31 -8.28 3.44
CA VAL A 48 0.85 -8.94 2.83
C VAL A 48 0.37 -10.17 2.07
N ALA A 49 0.81 -10.29 0.83
CA ALA A 49 0.61 -11.50 0.03
C ALA A 49 1.81 -12.41 0.21
N TYR A 50 1.53 -13.68 0.48
CA TYR A 50 2.56 -14.69 0.72
C TYR A 50 2.45 -15.80 -0.32
N ASP A 51 3.59 -16.15 -0.90
CA ASP A 51 3.74 -17.37 -1.70
C ASP A 51 4.41 -18.39 -0.77
N GLY A 52 3.59 -19.26 -0.15
CA GLY A 52 4.07 -20.07 0.97
C GLY A 52 4.53 -19.16 2.11
N LYS A 53 5.80 -19.24 2.48
CA LYS A 53 6.40 -18.37 3.51
C LYS A 53 7.02 -17.10 2.93
N GLN A 54 7.15 -17.00 1.60
CA GLN A 54 7.78 -15.87 0.94
C GLN A 54 6.80 -14.70 0.84
N PRO A 55 7.07 -13.57 1.51
CA PRO A 55 6.25 -12.38 1.29
C PRO A 55 6.58 -11.77 -0.08
N VAL A 56 5.56 -11.41 -0.85
CA VAL A 56 5.75 -11.00 -2.24
C VAL A 56 5.15 -9.63 -2.57
N SER A 57 4.10 -9.21 -1.86
CA SER A 57 3.45 -7.92 -2.10
C SER A 57 2.88 -7.37 -0.80
N THR A 58 2.81 -6.05 -0.67
CA THR A 58 2.37 -5.42 0.57
C THR A 58 1.66 -4.10 0.33
N GLY A 59 0.88 -3.67 1.32
CA GLY A 59 0.33 -2.33 1.44
C GLY A 59 0.13 -2.00 2.91
N ARG A 60 0.23 -0.73 3.26
CA ARG A 60 0.08 -0.25 4.64
C ARG A 60 -1.18 0.58 4.76
N PHE A 61 -1.92 0.37 5.82
CA PHE A 61 -3.18 1.04 6.12
C PHE A 61 -2.96 2.09 7.21
N LEU A 62 -3.25 3.35 6.89
CA LEU A 62 -3.11 4.45 7.84
C LEU A 62 -4.45 5.16 8.04
N PRO A 63 -5.07 5.08 9.23
CA PRO A 63 -6.24 5.88 9.54
C PRO A 63 -5.90 7.37 9.48
N GLU A 64 -6.73 8.17 8.80
CA GLU A 64 -6.57 9.63 8.78
C GLU A 64 -7.65 10.31 9.60
N SER A 65 -8.85 9.78 9.56
CA SER A 65 -9.98 10.26 10.35
C SER A 65 -10.90 9.08 10.65
N ARG A 66 -12.04 9.36 11.26
CA ARG A 66 -13.03 8.33 11.56
C ARG A 66 -13.52 7.59 10.31
N ASP A 67 -13.69 8.31 9.20
CA ASP A 67 -14.30 7.78 7.98
C ASP A 67 -13.31 7.58 6.83
N VAL A 68 -12.08 8.09 6.96
CA VAL A 68 -11.10 8.11 5.87
C VAL A 68 -9.82 7.43 6.32
N ALA A 69 -9.32 6.52 5.49
CA ALA A 69 -8.01 5.92 5.68
C ALA A 69 -7.21 6.03 4.39
N ARG A 70 -5.90 5.96 4.54
CA ARG A 70 -4.95 6.06 3.44
C ARG A 70 -4.24 4.74 3.23
N LEU A 71 -4.18 4.30 1.98
CA LEU A 71 -3.32 3.19 1.59
C LEU A 71 -1.97 3.75 1.15
N THR A 72 -0.90 3.20 1.67
CA THR A 72 0.44 3.70 1.41
C THR A 72 1.43 2.54 1.36
N ARG A 73 2.63 2.79 0.86
CA ARG A 73 3.71 1.79 0.80
C ARG A 73 3.28 0.50 0.10
N ILE A 74 2.59 0.65 -1.04
CA ILE A 74 2.17 -0.48 -1.85
C ILE A 74 3.35 -0.87 -2.73
N ALA A 75 3.75 -2.13 -2.64
CA ALA A 75 4.93 -2.63 -3.37
C ALA A 75 4.83 -4.11 -3.63
N THR A 76 5.38 -4.55 -4.75
CA THR A 76 5.48 -5.97 -5.12
C THR A 76 6.93 -6.26 -5.51
N LEU A 77 7.47 -7.36 -5.00
CA LEU A 77 8.81 -7.81 -5.38
C LEU A 77 8.90 -7.97 -6.89
N LYS A 78 10.03 -7.60 -7.46
CA LYS A 78 10.25 -7.54 -8.91
C LYS A 78 9.85 -8.83 -9.63
N ASP A 79 10.26 -9.99 -9.09
CA ASP A 79 10.03 -11.28 -9.74
C ASP A 79 8.58 -11.75 -9.63
N TYR A 80 7.75 -11.04 -8.87
CA TYR A 80 6.34 -11.39 -8.66
C TYR A 80 5.38 -10.39 -9.31
N ARG A 81 5.90 -9.43 -10.06
CA ARG A 81 5.07 -8.43 -10.76
C ARG A 81 4.37 -9.03 -11.98
N GLY A 82 3.24 -8.41 -12.38
CA GLY A 82 2.49 -8.87 -13.55
C GLY A 82 1.52 -10.01 -13.26
N HIS A 83 1.30 -10.35 -11.99
CA HIS A 83 0.40 -11.44 -11.58
C HIS A 83 -0.82 -10.96 -10.81
N GLY A 84 -1.00 -9.64 -10.66
CA GLY A 84 -2.16 -9.08 -9.97
C GLY A 84 -2.06 -9.07 -8.45
N TYR A 85 -0.90 -9.32 -7.86
CA TYR A 85 -0.78 -9.39 -6.39
C TYR A 85 -0.97 -8.04 -5.73
N GLY A 86 -0.51 -6.95 -6.35
CA GLY A 86 -0.78 -5.61 -5.85
C GLY A 86 -2.28 -5.30 -5.78
N ALA A 87 -3.03 -5.69 -6.80
CA ALA A 87 -4.48 -5.52 -6.82
C ALA A 87 -5.15 -6.37 -5.72
N GLN A 88 -4.67 -7.58 -5.48
CA GLN A 88 -5.18 -8.44 -4.40
C GLN A 88 -4.91 -7.84 -3.02
N VAL A 89 -3.75 -7.26 -2.81
CA VAL A 89 -3.40 -6.56 -1.57
C VAL A 89 -4.34 -5.38 -1.34
N ILE A 90 -4.59 -4.58 -2.37
CA ILE A 90 -5.50 -3.43 -2.29
C ILE A 90 -6.92 -3.91 -1.98
N ALA A 91 -7.41 -4.96 -2.65
CA ALA A 91 -8.73 -5.51 -2.40
C ALA A 91 -8.89 -6.00 -0.96
N ALA A 92 -7.86 -6.65 -0.42
CA ALA A 92 -7.89 -7.11 0.98
C ALA A 92 -7.94 -5.94 1.97
N LEU A 93 -7.22 -4.86 1.69
CA LEU A 93 -7.27 -3.64 2.51
C LEU A 93 -8.63 -2.94 2.40
N GLU A 94 -9.25 -2.97 1.22
CA GLU A 94 -10.61 -2.44 1.04
C GLU A 94 -11.63 -3.21 1.88
N ASP A 95 -11.55 -4.53 1.88
CA ASP A 95 -12.43 -5.38 2.69
C ASP A 95 -12.22 -5.11 4.19
N TYR A 96 -10.97 -5.00 4.60
CA TYR A 96 -10.64 -4.65 5.98
C TYR A 96 -11.26 -3.29 6.36
N ALA A 97 -11.08 -2.28 5.51
CA ALA A 97 -11.59 -0.93 5.74
C ALA A 97 -13.12 -0.91 5.86
N LYS A 98 -13.82 -1.62 4.97
CA LYS A 98 -15.29 -1.72 5.04
C LYS A 98 -15.74 -2.33 6.35
N THR A 99 -15.14 -3.43 6.76
CA THR A 99 -15.47 -4.12 8.01
C THR A 99 -15.20 -3.23 9.22
N ALA A 100 -14.15 -2.40 9.16
CA ALA A 100 -13.79 -1.49 10.24
C ALA A 100 -14.61 -0.18 10.24
N GLY A 101 -15.50 0.02 9.25
CA GLY A 101 -16.41 1.16 9.20
C GLY A 101 -15.91 2.39 8.44
N TYR A 102 -14.81 2.27 7.69
CA TYR A 102 -14.32 3.36 6.87
C TYR A 102 -15.17 3.51 5.61
N GLN A 103 -15.33 4.75 5.14
CA GLN A 103 -16.16 5.07 3.98
C GLN A 103 -15.34 5.41 2.74
N THR A 104 -14.13 5.93 2.92
CA THR A 104 -13.29 6.41 1.84
C THR A 104 -11.84 5.96 2.04
N LEU A 105 -11.22 5.49 0.96
CA LEU A 105 -9.79 5.25 0.92
C LEU A 105 -9.11 6.25 0.01
N VAL A 106 -7.94 6.73 0.42
CA VAL A 106 -7.12 7.70 -0.31
C VAL A 106 -5.77 7.09 -0.62
N ILE A 107 -5.26 7.36 -1.81
CA ILE A 107 -3.91 7.00 -2.22
C ILE A 107 -3.22 8.26 -2.76
N HIS A 108 -2.02 8.57 -2.24
CA HIS A 108 -1.17 9.60 -2.83
C HIS A 108 -0.27 8.92 -3.86
N SER A 109 -0.65 9.03 -5.13
CA SER A 109 0.00 8.28 -6.20
C SER A 109 1.00 9.12 -6.95
N GLU A 110 2.19 8.56 -7.20
CA GLU A 110 3.05 9.09 -8.26
C GLU A 110 2.30 8.98 -9.59
N LEU A 111 2.50 9.94 -10.50
CA LEU A 111 1.78 9.93 -11.78
C LEU A 111 2.07 8.67 -12.60
N SER A 112 3.27 8.09 -12.44
CA SER A 112 3.65 6.85 -13.12
C SER A 112 2.81 5.64 -12.70
N ALA A 113 2.21 5.67 -11.51
CA ALA A 113 1.38 4.58 -10.98
C ALA A 113 -0.11 4.87 -11.07
N LYS A 114 -0.50 6.05 -11.49
CA LYS A 114 -1.90 6.50 -11.48
C LYS A 114 -2.83 5.58 -12.28
N THR A 115 -2.42 5.16 -13.46
CA THR A 115 -3.24 4.29 -14.31
C THR A 115 -3.56 2.96 -13.63
N PHE A 116 -2.59 2.40 -12.90
CA PHE A 116 -2.83 1.18 -12.13
C PHE A 116 -3.92 1.39 -11.08
N TYR A 117 -3.86 2.47 -10.30
CA TYR A 117 -4.86 2.72 -9.27
C TYR A 117 -6.23 3.04 -9.88
N GLU A 118 -6.27 3.73 -11.00
CA GLU A 118 -7.53 3.95 -11.73
C GLU A 118 -8.15 2.62 -12.17
N SER A 119 -7.33 1.67 -12.59
CA SER A 119 -7.79 0.35 -13.03
C SER A 119 -8.45 -0.46 -11.92
N VAL A 120 -8.16 -0.16 -10.66
CA VAL A 120 -8.77 -0.83 -9.51
C VAL A 120 -9.83 0.05 -8.82
N GLY A 121 -10.27 1.11 -9.48
CA GLY A 121 -11.46 1.87 -9.08
C GLY A 121 -11.21 3.17 -8.34
N TYR A 122 -9.98 3.66 -8.30
CA TYR A 122 -9.66 4.95 -7.68
C TYR A 122 -9.79 6.08 -8.68
N HIS A 123 -10.23 7.25 -8.22
CA HIS A 123 -10.45 8.43 -9.05
C HIS A 123 -9.58 9.58 -8.58
N PRO A 124 -8.95 10.33 -9.51
CA PRO A 124 -8.13 11.46 -9.12
C PRO A 124 -8.97 12.57 -8.48
N VAL A 125 -8.42 13.19 -7.45
CA VAL A 125 -9.00 14.33 -6.76
C VAL A 125 -7.93 15.40 -6.57
N GLY A 126 -8.31 16.65 -6.78
CA GLY A 126 -7.39 17.78 -6.63
C GLY A 126 -6.35 17.89 -7.73
N SER A 127 -5.43 18.81 -7.52
CA SER A 127 -4.38 19.13 -8.49
C SER A 127 -3.16 18.24 -8.34
N ILE A 128 -2.37 18.17 -9.40
CA ILE A 128 -1.05 17.54 -9.33
C ILE A 128 -0.15 18.38 -8.42
N TYR A 129 0.60 17.71 -7.57
CA TYR A 129 1.55 18.32 -6.65
C TYR A 129 2.90 17.61 -6.74
N ILE A 130 3.92 18.20 -6.13
CA ILE A 130 5.27 17.61 -6.10
C ILE A 130 5.57 17.21 -4.66
N GLU A 131 5.98 15.95 -4.48
CA GLU A 131 6.40 15.39 -3.20
C GLU A 131 7.74 14.69 -3.42
N ASP A 132 8.75 15.09 -2.66
CA ASP A 132 10.13 14.56 -2.78
C ASP A 132 10.66 14.60 -4.23
N GLY A 133 10.35 15.69 -4.95
CA GLY A 133 10.79 15.86 -6.33
C GLY A 133 10.02 15.07 -7.37
N VAL A 134 8.95 14.39 -6.98
CA VAL A 134 8.15 13.55 -7.88
C VAL A 134 6.75 14.13 -8.03
N ARG A 135 6.22 14.11 -9.26
CA ARG A 135 4.86 14.57 -9.53
C ARG A 135 3.86 13.51 -9.05
N CYS A 136 2.92 13.96 -8.22
CA CYS A 136 1.93 13.10 -7.58
C CYS A 136 0.53 13.68 -7.74
N GLN A 137 -0.47 12.82 -7.56
CA GLN A 137 -1.86 13.21 -7.44
C GLN A 137 -2.58 12.30 -6.46
N SER A 138 -3.48 12.87 -5.66
CA SER A 138 -4.31 12.07 -4.76
C SER A 138 -5.43 11.40 -5.55
N LEU A 139 -5.74 10.16 -5.19
CA LEU A 139 -6.88 9.43 -5.74
C LEU A 139 -7.72 8.91 -4.57
N GLU A 140 -9.01 8.76 -4.81
CA GLU A 140 -9.96 8.28 -3.81
C GLU A 140 -10.85 7.19 -4.36
N LYS A 141 -11.32 6.33 -3.46
CA LYS A 141 -12.37 5.34 -3.74
C LYS A 141 -13.38 5.34 -2.61
N GLN A 142 -14.65 5.45 -2.96
CA GLN A 142 -15.75 5.29 -2.00
C GLN A 142 -16.02 3.80 -1.82
N LEU A 143 -16.16 3.39 -0.55
CA LEU A 143 -16.35 1.98 -0.20
C LEU A 143 -17.82 1.58 -0.11
N ILE A 144 -18.68 2.54 -0.22
CA ILE A 144 -20.14 2.32 -0.15
C ILE A 144 -20.83 2.91 -1.36
#